data_9b226345c2bea2f2a3541975bf879d29
#
_entry.id   9b226345c2bea2f2a3541975bf879d29
#
_cell.length_a   1.000
_cell.length_b   1.000
_cell.length_c   1.000
_cell.angle_alpha   90.00
_cell.angle_beta   90.00
_cell.angle_gamma   90.00
#
_symmetry.space_group_name_H-M   'P 1'
#
loop_
_entity.id
_entity.type
_entity.pdbx_description
1 polymer ?
#
loop_
_entity_poly.entity_id
_entity_poly.type
_entity_poly.pdbx_seq_one_letter_code
_entity_poly.pdbx_strand_id
1 'polypeptide(L)'
;QYVLNDINLLSWMGFFSMGCILIGVLLVPLTVKCFGKKQVYLAGMVLWAVGDILNYFWGSNSFTFVMFSCIAFFGTAFVNSLNWALVPDTVDYGEWKTGIRAEGSVYTGYTFFRKISAALAGFLPGIMLTQIGYVPNIAQSDATLQGLRQLIFIWPCALAIIAALTMGFFYTLNEKRFALIIEEINQRKNKEIETEEKTASVTL
;
A
#
# COMPACT_ATOMS: atom_id res chain seq x y z
N GLN A 1 24.78 -3.88 7.21
CA GLN A 1 26.22 -4.18 7.28
C GLN A 1 27.04 -2.90 7.26
N TYR A 2 26.99 -2.05 6.23
CA TYR A 2 27.87 -0.90 6.06
C TYR A 2 27.55 0.29 7.00
N VAL A 3 26.30 0.47 7.39
CA VAL A 3 25.86 1.63 8.21
C VAL A 3 25.92 1.35 9.71
N LEU A 4 25.50 0.15 10.14
CA LEU A 4 25.41 -0.24 11.55
C LEU A 4 26.43 -1.31 11.96
N ASN A 5 27.23 -1.80 11.01
CA ASN A 5 28.32 -2.79 11.17
C ASN A 5 27.91 -4.07 11.93
N ASP A 6 26.63 -4.45 11.83
CA ASP A 6 26.04 -5.62 12.48
C ASP A 6 25.37 -6.53 11.44
N ILE A 7 25.94 -7.71 11.24
CA ILE A 7 25.44 -8.70 10.26
C ILE A 7 24.17 -9.38 10.76
N ASN A 8 24.04 -9.57 12.08
CA ASN A 8 22.88 -10.23 12.69
C ASN A 8 21.62 -9.35 12.65
N LEU A 9 21.80 -8.04 12.48
CA LEU A 9 20.70 -7.06 12.42
C LEU A 9 19.68 -7.41 11.32
N LEU A 10 20.15 -7.94 10.18
CA LEU A 10 19.27 -8.32 9.06
C LEU A 10 18.31 -9.45 9.45
N SER A 11 18.80 -10.42 10.21
CA SER A 11 17.97 -11.54 10.71
C SER A 11 16.95 -11.07 11.75
N TRP A 12 17.37 -10.21 12.68
CA TRP A 12 16.46 -9.59 13.64
C TRP A 12 15.39 -8.74 12.98
N MET A 13 15.78 -7.91 12.00
CA MET A 13 14.82 -7.13 11.22
C MET A 13 13.79 -8.01 10.52
N GLY A 14 14.22 -9.10 9.89
CA GLY A 14 13.33 -10.05 9.24
C GLY A 14 12.30 -10.63 10.20
N PHE A 15 12.73 -11.05 11.38
CA PHE A 15 11.85 -11.61 12.41
C PHE A 15 10.85 -10.59 12.95
N PHE A 16 11.31 -9.42 13.38
CA PHE A 16 10.45 -8.38 13.91
C PHE A 16 9.51 -7.79 12.87
N SER A 17 9.97 -7.60 11.62
CA SER A 17 9.12 -7.11 10.54
C SER A 17 7.96 -8.06 10.25
N MET A 18 8.22 -9.36 10.23
CA MET A 18 7.17 -10.37 10.01
C MET A 18 6.13 -10.34 11.14
N GLY A 19 6.56 -10.19 12.39
CA GLY A 19 5.68 -10.02 13.55
C GLY A 19 4.81 -8.77 13.44
N CYS A 20 5.41 -7.61 13.11
CA CYS A 20 4.70 -6.35 12.94
C CYS A 20 3.69 -6.42 11.79
N ILE A 21 4.05 -7.05 10.66
CA ILE A 21 3.14 -7.24 9.52
C ILE A 21 1.95 -8.11 9.92
N LEU A 22 2.17 -9.23 10.59
CA LEU A 22 1.09 -10.13 11.04
C LEU A 22 0.12 -9.40 11.98
N ILE A 23 0.64 -8.71 13.00
CA ILE A 23 -0.19 -7.91 13.91
C ILE A 23 -0.95 -6.82 13.15
N GLY A 24 -0.27 -6.12 12.25
CA GLY A 24 -0.88 -5.10 11.40
C GLY A 24 -2.06 -5.64 10.60
N VAL A 25 -1.87 -6.74 9.88
CA VAL A 25 -2.92 -7.40 9.07
C VAL A 25 -4.13 -7.81 9.92
N LEU A 26 -3.89 -8.37 11.11
CA LEU A 26 -4.97 -8.77 12.04
C LEU A 26 -5.78 -7.58 12.55
N LEU A 27 -5.17 -6.41 12.69
CA LEU A 27 -5.82 -5.20 13.17
C LEU A 27 -6.58 -4.44 12.05
N VAL A 28 -6.29 -4.69 10.77
CA VAL A 28 -6.97 -4.02 9.64
C VAL A 28 -8.49 -4.11 9.73
N PRO A 29 -9.14 -5.27 9.91
CA PRO A 29 -10.59 -5.35 9.96
C PRO A 29 -11.21 -4.54 11.10
N LEU A 30 -10.54 -4.48 12.25
CA LEU A 30 -10.99 -3.73 13.42
C LEU A 30 -10.88 -2.22 13.18
N THR A 31 -9.75 -1.77 12.67
CA THR A 31 -9.50 -0.35 12.39
C THR A 31 -10.38 0.18 11.26
N VAL A 32 -10.60 -0.63 10.22
CA VAL A 32 -11.49 -0.27 9.10
C VAL A 32 -12.94 -0.11 9.56
N LYS A 33 -13.43 -0.98 10.45
CA LYS A 33 -14.77 -0.83 11.03
C LYS A 33 -14.97 0.48 11.80
N CYS A 34 -13.92 0.96 12.48
CA CYS A 34 -14.00 2.19 13.29
C CYS A 34 -13.79 3.46 12.46
N PHE A 35 -12.85 3.46 11.54
CA PHE A 35 -12.37 4.66 10.85
C PHE A 35 -12.66 4.69 9.34
N GLY A 36 -13.00 3.54 8.75
CA GLY A 36 -13.17 3.39 7.31
C GLY A 36 -11.86 3.18 6.53
N LYS A 37 -11.98 2.59 5.33
CA LYS A 37 -10.83 2.17 4.50
C LYS A 37 -9.88 3.32 4.15
N LYS A 38 -10.43 4.49 3.76
CA LYS A 38 -9.63 5.66 3.36
C LYS A 38 -8.73 6.16 4.50
N GLN A 39 -9.30 6.33 5.70
CA GLN A 39 -8.56 6.88 6.83
C GLN A 39 -7.49 5.92 7.34
N VAL A 40 -7.80 4.61 7.37
CA VAL A 40 -6.84 3.57 7.75
C VAL A 40 -5.69 3.48 6.74
N TYR A 41 -5.97 3.61 5.45
CA TYR A 41 -4.95 3.66 4.41
C TYR A 41 -4.01 4.86 4.58
N LEU A 42 -4.57 6.05 4.79
CA LEU A 42 -3.79 7.27 5.03
C LEU A 42 -2.96 7.18 6.31
N ALA A 43 -3.55 6.66 7.40
CA ALA A 43 -2.82 6.42 8.65
C ALA A 43 -1.66 5.44 8.45
N GLY A 44 -1.85 4.37 7.66
CA GLY A 44 -0.79 3.43 7.30
C GLY A 44 0.36 4.11 6.54
N MET A 45 0.05 4.97 5.56
CA MET A 45 1.05 5.73 4.81
C MET A 45 1.82 6.71 5.71
N VAL A 46 1.12 7.40 6.63
CA VAL A 46 1.76 8.31 7.58
C VAL A 46 2.66 7.55 8.54
N LEU A 47 2.22 6.42 9.08
CA LEU A 47 3.05 5.57 9.95
C LEU A 47 4.31 5.08 9.23
N TRP A 48 4.18 4.67 7.97
CA TRP A 48 5.31 4.27 7.15
C TRP A 48 6.30 5.43 6.98
N ALA A 49 5.83 6.60 6.52
CA ALA A 49 6.67 7.78 6.34
C ALA A 49 7.35 8.24 7.63
N VAL A 50 6.63 8.24 8.76
CA VAL A 50 7.18 8.58 10.08
C VAL A 50 8.28 7.59 10.49
N GLY A 51 8.06 6.28 10.33
CA GLY A 51 9.06 5.26 10.63
C GLY A 51 10.36 5.45 9.83
N ASP A 52 10.24 5.75 8.53
CA ASP A 52 11.40 5.99 7.66
C ASP A 52 12.13 7.29 8.03
N ILE A 53 11.42 8.37 8.34
CA ILE A 53 12.01 9.63 8.79
C ILE A 53 12.75 9.44 10.12
N LEU A 54 12.14 8.75 11.08
CA LEU A 54 12.78 8.46 12.37
C LEU A 54 14.04 7.63 12.18
N ASN A 55 14.04 6.63 11.30
CA ASN A 55 15.22 5.86 10.97
C ASN A 55 16.31 6.70 10.31
N TYR A 56 15.95 7.62 9.44
CA TYR A 56 16.92 8.49 8.79
C TYR A 56 17.66 9.38 9.79
N PHE A 57 16.94 10.03 10.74
CA PHE A 57 17.53 10.99 11.67
C PHE A 57 18.10 10.34 12.94
N TRP A 58 17.43 9.34 13.50
CA TRP A 58 17.76 8.75 14.81
C TRP A 58 18.08 7.26 14.78
N GLY A 59 18.07 6.60 13.64
CA GLY A 59 18.44 5.18 13.48
C GLY A 59 19.94 4.93 13.60
N SER A 60 20.59 5.44 14.68
CA SER A 60 22.05 5.33 14.87
C SER A 60 22.48 4.01 15.52
N ASN A 61 21.60 3.40 16.33
CA ASN A 61 21.86 2.15 17.05
C ASN A 61 20.97 1.03 16.49
N SER A 62 21.45 -0.22 16.55
CA SER A 62 20.70 -1.39 16.08
C SER A 62 19.30 -1.49 16.71
N PHE A 63 19.15 -1.17 18.01
CA PHE A 63 17.86 -1.20 18.69
C PHE A 63 16.89 -0.14 18.18
N THR A 64 17.32 1.13 18.09
CA THR A 64 16.47 2.23 17.59
C THR A 64 16.08 2.02 16.13
N PHE A 65 17.01 1.50 15.32
CA PHE A 65 16.79 1.16 13.94
C PHE A 65 15.67 0.09 13.78
N VAL A 66 15.73 -1.00 14.55
CA VAL A 66 14.69 -2.05 14.52
C VAL A 66 13.36 -1.48 15.00
N MET A 67 13.34 -0.70 16.08
CA MET A 67 12.12 -0.14 16.65
C MET A 67 11.40 0.79 15.64
N PHE A 68 12.12 1.69 14.99
CA PHE A 68 11.54 2.58 13.99
C PHE A 68 11.14 1.83 12.70
N SER A 69 11.90 0.80 12.31
CA SER A 69 11.52 -0.08 11.21
C SER A 69 10.22 -0.83 11.50
N CYS A 70 9.98 -1.26 12.74
CA CYS A 70 8.70 -1.87 13.12
C CYS A 70 7.52 -0.92 12.90
N ILE A 71 7.67 0.38 13.19
CA ILE A 71 6.63 1.39 12.91
C ILE A 71 6.35 1.47 11.41
N ALA A 72 7.41 1.52 10.58
CA ALA A 72 7.27 1.54 9.13
C ALA A 72 6.61 0.27 8.60
N PHE A 73 7.03 -0.92 9.04
CA PHE A 73 6.44 -2.19 8.63
C PHE A 73 4.99 -2.34 9.07
N PHE A 74 4.65 -1.86 10.24
CA PHE A 74 3.26 -1.82 10.70
C PHE A 74 2.40 -0.95 9.79
N GLY A 75 2.89 0.24 9.40
CA GLY A 75 2.24 1.10 8.41
C GLY A 75 2.05 0.41 7.06
N THR A 76 3.08 -0.27 6.54
CA THR A 76 3.00 -1.00 5.26
C THR A 76 2.00 -2.15 5.28
N ALA A 77 1.78 -2.79 6.44
CA ALA A 77 0.79 -3.85 6.59
C ALA A 77 -0.63 -3.36 6.31
N PHE A 78 -1.00 -2.17 6.84
CA PHE A 78 -2.29 -1.53 6.56
C PHE A 78 -2.46 -1.23 5.08
N VAL A 79 -1.44 -0.61 4.47
CA VAL A 79 -1.47 -0.23 3.05
C VAL A 79 -1.62 -1.44 2.14
N ASN A 80 -0.80 -2.47 2.35
CA ASN A 80 -0.82 -3.68 1.53
C ASN A 80 -2.15 -4.43 1.64
N SER A 81 -2.71 -4.56 2.84
CA SER A 81 -4.00 -5.22 3.05
C SER A 81 -5.13 -4.46 2.37
N LEU A 82 -5.13 -3.12 2.48
CA LEU A 82 -6.18 -2.30 1.91
C LEU A 82 -6.09 -2.16 0.39
N ASN A 83 -4.91 -2.26 -0.22
CA ASN A 83 -4.77 -2.28 -1.67
C ASN A 83 -5.63 -3.38 -2.30
N TRP A 84 -5.64 -4.59 -1.72
CA TRP A 84 -6.48 -5.69 -2.19
C TRP A 84 -7.96 -5.48 -1.91
N ALA A 85 -8.32 -4.76 -0.85
CA ALA A 85 -9.70 -4.46 -0.52
C ALA A 85 -10.30 -3.32 -1.38
N LEU A 86 -9.47 -2.42 -1.90
CA LEU A 86 -9.91 -1.29 -2.71
C LEU A 86 -10.16 -1.63 -4.19
N VAL A 87 -9.55 -2.71 -4.70
CA VAL A 87 -9.75 -3.13 -6.11
C VAL A 87 -11.19 -3.55 -6.37
N PRO A 88 -11.83 -4.44 -5.56
CA PRO A 88 -13.25 -4.75 -5.71
C PRO A 88 -14.16 -3.50 -5.60
N ASP A 89 -13.87 -2.60 -4.65
CA ASP A 89 -14.64 -1.36 -4.50
C ASP A 89 -14.62 -0.50 -5.79
N THR A 90 -13.51 -0.54 -6.51
CA THR A 90 -13.36 0.15 -7.81
C THR A 90 -14.20 -0.52 -8.90
N VAL A 91 -14.32 -1.86 -8.88
CA VAL A 91 -15.20 -2.61 -9.79
C VAL A 91 -16.66 -2.23 -9.56
N ASP A 92 -17.10 -2.25 -8.30
CA ASP A 92 -18.48 -1.92 -7.93
C ASP A 92 -18.83 -0.45 -8.27
N TYR A 93 -17.89 0.47 -8.03
CA TYR A 93 -18.05 1.87 -8.46
C TYR A 93 -18.17 2.01 -9.98
N GLY A 94 -17.38 1.25 -10.72
CA GLY A 94 -17.44 1.20 -12.19
C GLY A 94 -18.81 0.66 -12.67
N GLU A 95 -19.30 -0.43 -12.09
CA GLU A 95 -20.62 -1.02 -12.38
C GLU A 95 -21.74 -0.01 -12.09
N TRP A 96 -21.70 0.66 -10.96
CA TRP A 96 -22.68 1.68 -10.62
C TRP A 96 -22.75 2.81 -11.66
N LYS A 97 -21.58 3.28 -12.14
CA LYS A 97 -21.49 4.41 -13.05
C LYS A 97 -21.81 4.06 -14.51
N THR A 98 -21.43 2.87 -14.97
CA THR A 98 -21.52 2.46 -16.38
C THR A 98 -22.63 1.45 -16.65
N GLY A 99 -23.17 0.81 -15.62
CA GLY A 99 -24.10 -0.32 -15.76
C GLY A 99 -23.41 -1.63 -16.15
N ILE A 100 -22.09 -1.64 -16.37
CA ILE A 100 -21.34 -2.81 -16.81
C ILE A 100 -20.34 -3.24 -15.75
N ARG A 101 -20.40 -4.49 -15.31
CA ARG A 101 -19.42 -5.06 -14.39
C ARG A 101 -18.15 -5.49 -15.13
N ALA A 102 -17.21 -4.57 -15.25
CA ALA A 102 -15.94 -4.78 -15.97
C ALA A 102 -14.81 -5.28 -15.05
N GLU A 103 -15.06 -6.35 -14.28
CA GLU A 103 -14.13 -6.90 -13.29
C GLU A 103 -12.76 -7.25 -13.91
N GLY A 104 -12.75 -7.99 -15.02
CA GLY A 104 -11.53 -8.39 -15.72
C GLY A 104 -10.65 -7.22 -16.13
N SER A 105 -11.25 -6.13 -16.63
CA SER A 105 -10.51 -4.93 -17.05
C SER A 105 -9.85 -4.21 -15.87
N VAL A 106 -10.57 -4.08 -14.75
CA VAL A 106 -10.03 -3.42 -13.54
C VAL A 106 -8.86 -4.21 -12.95
N TYR A 107 -9.02 -5.54 -12.79
CA TYR A 107 -7.96 -6.40 -12.27
C TYR A 107 -6.75 -6.47 -13.22
N THR A 108 -6.98 -6.48 -14.53
CA THR A 108 -5.89 -6.45 -15.52
C THR A 108 -5.11 -5.15 -15.43
N GLY A 109 -5.80 -4.01 -15.37
CA GLY A 109 -5.19 -2.70 -15.21
C GLY A 109 -4.38 -2.61 -13.92
N TYR A 110 -4.95 -3.03 -12.79
CA TYR A 110 -4.25 -3.06 -11.50
C TYR A 110 -2.99 -3.92 -11.56
N THR A 111 -3.08 -5.13 -12.10
CA THR A 111 -1.96 -6.07 -12.20
C THR A 111 -0.87 -5.54 -13.14
N PHE A 112 -1.24 -4.90 -14.23
CA PHE A 112 -0.32 -4.27 -15.18
C PHE A 112 0.51 -3.18 -14.51
N PHE A 113 -0.15 -2.22 -13.86
CA PHE A 113 0.57 -1.15 -13.14
C PHE A 113 1.41 -1.68 -11.98
N ARG A 114 0.94 -2.71 -11.27
CA ARG A 114 1.71 -3.36 -10.22
C ARG A 114 3.00 -4.01 -10.76
N LYS A 115 2.96 -4.65 -11.94
CA LYS A 115 4.15 -5.23 -12.58
C LYS A 115 5.13 -4.15 -13.04
N ILE A 116 4.63 -3.05 -13.63
CA ILE A 116 5.48 -1.89 -13.98
C ILE A 116 6.15 -1.32 -12.73
N SER A 117 5.39 -1.11 -11.66
CA SER A 117 5.94 -0.59 -10.40
C SER A 117 7.02 -1.51 -9.81
N ALA A 118 6.81 -2.84 -9.87
CA ALA A 118 7.80 -3.81 -9.41
C ALA A 118 9.08 -3.79 -10.27
N ALA A 119 8.95 -3.64 -11.59
CA ALA A 119 10.10 -3.50 -12.49
C ALA A 119 10.89 -2.21 -12.19
N LEU A 120 10.19 -1.08 -12.00
CA LEU A 120 10.83 0.19 -11.62
C LEU A 120 11.49 0.10 -10.24
N ALA A 121 10.86 -0.55 -9.27
CA ALA A 121 11.42 -0.75 -7.93
C ALA A 121 12.70 -1.62 -7.93
N GLY A 122 12.86 -2.52 -8.90
CA GLY A 122 14.10 -3.27 -9.10
C GLY A 122 15.19 -2.48 -9.84
N PHE A 123 14.78 -1.68 -10.83
CA PHE A 123 15.69 -0.99 -11.73
C PHE A 123 16.26 0.33 -11.15
N LEU A 124 15.39 1.18 -10.60
CA LEU A 124 15.78 2.50 -10.12
C LEU A 124 16.84 2.47 -9.00
N PRO A 125 16.75 1.60 -7.97
CA PRO A 125 17.79 1.51 -6.96
C PRO A 125 19.16 1.13 -7.53
N GLY A 126 19.21 0.29 -8.56
CA GLY A 126 20.45 -0.09 -9.24
C GLY A 126 21.16 1.11 -9.87
N ILE A 127 20.42 1.97 -10.58
CA ILE A 127 20.97 3.22 -11.15
C ILE A 127 21.43 4.16 -10.02
N MET A 128 20.61 4.34 -9.00
CA MET A 128 20.93 5.22 -7.87
C MET A 128 22.17 4.76 -7.11
N LEU A 129 22.34 3.45 -6.90
CA LEU A 129 23.55 2.88 -6.30
C LEU A 129 24.81 3.23 -7.12
N THR A 130 24.72 3.18 -8.45
CA THR A 130 25.83 3.57 -9.33
C THR A 130 26.14 5.06 -9.20
N GLN A 131 25.12 5.92 -9.14
CA GLN A 131 25.30 7.38 -9.02
C GLN A 131 25.93 7.80 -7.68
N ILE A 132 25.60 7.13 -6.58
CA ILE A 132 26.18 7.41 -5.25
C ILE A 132 27.58 6.79 -5.08
N GLY A 133 28.12 6.13 -6.12
CA GLY A 133 29.45 5.52 -6.10
C GLY A 133 29.56 4.27 -5.21
N TYR A 134 28.46 3.53 -5.06
CA TYR A 134 28.48 2.29 -4.27
C TYR A 134 29.30 1.19 -4.98
N VAL A 135 30.29 0.63 -4.29
CA VAL A 135 31.07 -0.53 -4.76
C VAL A 135 30.93 -1.67 -3.75
N PRO A 136 30.46 -2.86 -4.17
CA PRO A 136 30.28 -3.99 -3.26
C PRO A 136 31.60 -4.44 -2.61
N ASN A 137 31.51 -4.91 -1.36
CA ASN A 137 32.59 -5.58 -0.63
C ASN A 137 33.83 -4.72 -0.30
N ILE A 138 33.72 -3.39 -0.35
CA ILE A 138 34.75 -2.47 0.11
C ILE A 138 34.20 -1.52 1.17
N ALA A 139 35.08 -0.87 1.93
CA ALA A 139 34.68 0.21 2.82
C ALA A 139 34.13 1.37 1.98
N GLN A 140 32.92 1.85 2.35
CA GLN A 140 32.25 2.93 1.62
C GLN A 140 32.68 4.28 2.16
N SER A 141 32.70 5.30 1.30
CA SER A 141 32.91 6.69 1.74
C SER A 141 31.71 7.21 2.54
N ASP A 142 31.92 8.22 3.37
CA ASP A 142 30.83 8.86 4.15
C ASP A 142 29.72 9.41 3.25
N ALA A 143 30.09 9.95 2.07
CA ALA A 143 29.12 10.41 1.08
C ALA A 143 28.28 9.26 0.52
N THR A 144 28.89 8.13 0.23
CA THR A 144 28.18 6.91 -0.25
C THR A 144 27.25 6.36 0.85
N LEU A 145 27.70 6.35 2.12
CA LEU A 145 26.85 5.91 3.24
C LEU A 145 25.63 6.82 3.43
N GLN A 146 25.80 8.15 3.30
CA GLN A 146 24.68 9.08 3.33
C GLN A 146 23.73 8.85 2.13
N GLY A 147 24.25 8.65 0.93
CA GLY A 147 23.46 8.30 -0.25
C GLY A 147 22.65 7.01 -0.07
N LEU A 148 23.24 5.98 0.52
CA LEU A 148 22.54 4.73 0.88
C LEU A 148 21.39 4.97 1.87
N ARG A 149 21.61 5.78 2.91
CA ARG A 149 20.57 6.14 3.88
C ARG A 149 19.43 6.91 3.21
N GLN A 150 19.74 7.84 2.32
CA GLN A 150 18.72 8.56 1.54
C GLN A 150 17.92 7.62 0.64
N LEU A 151 18.60 6.71 -0.05
CA LEU A 151 17.96 5.74 -0.94
C LEU A 151 16.98 4.83 -0.19
N ILE A 152 17.33 4.40 1.02
CA ILE A 152 16.52 3.45 1.80
C ILE A 152 15.34 4.14 2.51
N PHE A 153 15.49 5.39 2.97
CA PHE A 153 14.50 6.04 3.83
C PHE A 153 13.82 7.25 3.18
N ILE A 154 14.58 8.15 2.55
CA ILE A 154 14.00 9.41 2.02
C ILE A 154 13.17 9.17 0.77
N TRP A 155 13.67 8.35 -0.16
CA TRP A 155 12.93 8.07 -1.40
C TRP A 155 11.62 7.31 -1.16
N PRO A 156 11.58 6.22 -0.37
CA PRO A 156 10.31 5.57 -0.02
C PRO A 156 9.36 6.47 0.75
N CYS A 157 9.86 7.28 1.68
CA CYS A 157 9.07 8.27 2.40
C CYS A 157 8.43 9.30 1.46
N ALA A 158 9.20 9.85 0.51
CA ALA A 158 8.67 10.80 -0.48
C ALA A 158 7.56 10.16 -1.34
N LEU A 159 7.77 8.93 -1.80
CA LEU A 159 6.77 8.18 -2.57
C LEU A 159 5.52 7.87 -1.72
N ALA A 160 5.69 7.52 -0.45
CA ALA A 160 4.56 7.29 0.47
C ALA A 160 3.74 8.57 0.68
N ILE A 161 4.39 9.72 0.81
CA ILE A 161 3.71 11.02 0.93
C ILE A 161 2.94 11.34 -0.36
N ILE A 162 3.55 11.18 -1.54
CA ILE A 162 2.88 11.39 -2.83
C ILE A 162 1.65 10.47 -2.96
N ALA A 163 1.79 9.19 -2.61
CA ALA A 163 0.70 8.24 -2.63
C ALA A 163 -0.41 8.61 -1.63
N ALA A 164 -0.05 9.07 -0.42
CA ALA A 164 -1.01 9.54 0.57
C ALA A 164 -1.79 10.77 0.09
N LEU A 165 -1.10 11.74 -0.53
CA LEU A 165 -1.73 12.92 -1.12
C LEU A 165 -2.67 12.51 -2.27
N THR A 166 -2.22 11.65 -3.16
CA THR A 166 -3.03 11.14 -4.28
C THR A 166 -4.30 10.46 -3.75
N MET A 167 -4.18 9.57 -2.76
CA MET A 167 -5.32 8.91 -2.15
C MET A 167 -6.23 9.89 -1.41
N GLY A 168 -5.65 10.87 -0.72
CA GLY A 168 -6.39 11.92 0.01
C GLY A 168 -7.25 12.78 -0.90
N PHE A 169 -6.70 13.23 -2.03
CA PHE A 169 -7.37 14.15 -2.95
C PHE A 169 -8.28 13.44 -3.96
N PHE A 170 -7.85 12.33 -4.54
CA PHE A 170 -8.58 11.68 -5.63
C PHE A 170 -9.57 10.60 -5.18
N TYR A 171 -9.33 9.95 -4.04
CA TYR A 171 -10.24 8.93 -3.56
C TYR A 171 -11.41 9.57 -2.79
N THR A 172 -12.56 9.66 -3.44
CA THR A 172 -13.78 10.29 -2.90
C THR A 172 -14.80 9.29 -2.36
N LEU A 173 -14.54 7.98 -2.49
CA LEU A 173 -15.42 6.94 -1.98
C LEU A 173 -15.30 6.87 -0.45
N ASN A 174 -16.29 7.42 0.25
CA ASN A 174 -16.45 7.25 1.69
C ASN A 174 -17.34 6.01 1.95
N GLU A 175 -17.18 5.35 3.09
CA GLU A 175 -17.94 4.16 3.49
C GLU A 175 -19.46 4.35 3.32
N LYS A 176 -19.99 5.51 3.74
CA LYS A 176 -21.41 5.84 3.59
C LYS A 176 -21.84 5.89 2.12
N ARG A 177 -21.03 6.52 1.28
CA ARG A 177 -21.29 6.62 -0.16
C ARG A 177 -21.19 5.28 -0.85
N PHE A 178 -20.22 4.46 -0.43
CA PHE A 178 -20.05 3.11 -0.97
C PHE A 178 -21.25 2.22 -0.62
N ALA A 179 -21.75 2.27 0.62
CA ALA A 179 -22.95 1.54 1.02
C ALA A 179 -24.18 1.90 0.16
N LEU A 180 -24.38 3.18 -0.12
CA LEU A 180 -25.47 3.63 -1.00
C LEU A 180 -25.30 3.12 -2.44
N ILE A 181 -24.08 3.11 -2.96
CA ILE A 181 -23.76 2.59 -4.29
C ILE A 181 -24.12 1.10 -4.39
N ILE A 182 -23.73 0.31 -3.41
CA ILE A 182 -24.07 -1.12 -3.36
C ILE A 182 -25.59 -1.34 -3.28
N GLU A 183 -26.29 -0.54 -2.49
CA GLU A 183 -27.75 -0.62 -2.40
C GLU A 183 -28.42 -0.29 -3.74
N GLU A 184 -27.97 0.76 -4.43
CA GLU A 184 -28.49 1.12 -5.76
C GLU A 184 -28.22 0.04 -6.82
N ILE A 185 -27.04 -0.59 -6.80
CA ILE A 185 -26.71 -1.72 -7.70
C ILE A 185 -27.69 -2.88 -7.44
N ASN A 186 -27.88 -3.24 -6.18
CA ASN A 186 -28.76 -4.34 -5.81
C ASN A 186 -30.22 -4.06 -6.21
N GLN A 187 -30.71 -2.82 -6.03
CA GLN A 187 -32.04 -2.43 -6.48
C GLN A 187 -32.22 -2.51 -8.00
N ARG A 188 -31.19 -2.14 -8.78
CA ARG A 188 -31.22 -2.29 -10.26
C ARG A 188 -31.29 -3.76 -10.64
N LYS A 189 -30.45 -4.62 -10.07
CA LYS A 189 -30.45 -6.07 -10.35
C LYS A 189 -31.78 -6.73 -10.02
N ASN A 190 -32.39 -6.39 -8.88
CA ASN A 190 -33.69 -6.94 -8.50
C ASN A 190 -34.79 -6.53 -9.49
N LYS A 191 -34.81 -5.27 -9.95
CA LYS A 191 -35.76 -4.81 -10.96
C LYS A 191 -35.58 -5.52 -12.32
N GLU A 192 -34.34 -5.79 -12.72
CA GLU A 192 -34.05 -6.55 -13.95
C GLU A 192 -34.59 -7.97 -13.85
N ILE A 193 -34.36 -8.66 -12.74
CA ILE A 193 -34.88 -10.02 -12.49
C ILE A 193 -36.41 -10.03 -12.50
N GLU A 194 -37.07 -9.10 -11.81
CA GLU A 194 -38.54 -9.01 -11.84
C GLU A 194 -39.10 -8.75 -13.22
N THR A 195 -38.38 -7.98 -14.03
CA THR A 195 -38.81 -7.69 -15.42
C THR A 195 -38.63 -8.92 -16.32
N GLU A 196 -37.55 -9.66 -16.18
CA GLU A 196 -37.31 -10.91 -16.89
C GLU A 196 -38.34 -11.99 -16.54
N GLU A 197 -38.65 -12.16 -15.25
CA GLU A 197 -39.68 -13.09 -14.78
C GLU A 197 -41.09 -12.75 -15.36
N LYS A 198 -41.45 -11.46 -15.36
CA LYS A 198 -42.72 -11.01 -15.95
C LYS A 198 -42.77 -11.27 -17.45
N THR A 199 -41.67 -11.03 -18.16
CA THR A 199 -41.58 -11.26 -19.61
C THR A 199 -41.68 -12.75 -19.94
N ALA A 200 -41.00 -13.61 -19.16
CA ALA A 200 -41.07 -15.06 -19.30
C ALA A 200 -42.47 -15.61 -19.02
N SER A 201 -43.20 -15.05 -18.05
CA SER A 201 -44.57 -15.47 -17.73
C SER A 201 -45.64 -15.05 -18.77
N VAL A 202 -45.35 -14.06 -19.61
CA VAL A 202 -46.22 -13.58 -20.69
C VAL A 202 -46.02 -14.37 -22.01
N THR A 203 -44.85 -15.03 -22.15
CA THR A 203 -44.48 -15.81 -23.34
C THR A 203 -44.83 -17.30 -23.24
N LEU A 204 -45.33 -17.78 -22.12
CA LEU A 204 -45.92 -19.10 -21.87
C LEU A 204 -47.43 -19.03 -21.94
#